data_cfbbcf57480eb5f1584f1d2b598954f2
#
_entry.id   cfbbcf57480eb5f1584f1d2b598954f2
#
_cell.length_a   1.000
_cell.length_b   1.000
_cell.length_c   1.000
_cell.angle_alpha   90.00
_cell.angle_beta   90.00
_cell.angle_gamma   90.00
#
_symmetry.space_group_name_H-M   'P 1'
#
loop_
_entity.id
_entity.type
_entity.pdbx_description
1 polymer ?
#
loop_
_entity_poly.entity_id
_entity_poly.type
_entity_poly.pdbx_seq_one_letter_code
_entity_poly.pdbx_strand_id
1 'polypeptide(L)'
;LGDVYKRQEVYERVGELLSRYKSGPLPKAFKIIPSLPAWEDIVYITNPEMWTPHATLAATRIFVSNLKPAQCERFYQLVLLDKIRDEIRENKKVSYQMYEAIKKSIYKPAAFFKGILFPLCDGGGVTLKEAAIIGSVIAKVSIPVLHSAAALLRLAEMEYTGPTSLFIRILLDKKYALPYKTIDALVYHFLQFADKSRGVEVTRTRAGVVGERRMPVLWHQSLLVFAQRYKSDLTPDQKSALLDLIRVQRHAGIEPEIRRELSTGESRGEMLPEPLEEDDDMSI
;
A
#
# COMPACT_ATOMS: atom_id res chain seq x y z
N LEU A 1 1.54 28.14 36.33
CA LEU A 1 0.95 28.81 35.15
C LEU A 1 2.04 29.47 34.28
N GLY A 2 2.99 30.24 34.85
CA GLY A 2 4.01 30.95 34.07
C GLY A 2 4.94 30.06 33.21
N ASP A 3 5.27 28.83 33.66
CA ASP A 3 6.11 27.91 32.91
C ASP A 3 5.40 27.26 31.72
N VAL A 4 4.09 27.06 31.79
CA VAL A 4 3.27 26.54 30.72
C VAL A 4 3.17 27.55 29.59
N TYR A 5 2.90 28.82 29.89
CA TYR A 5 2.86 29.90 28.92
C TYR A 5 4.21 30.12 28.22
N LYS A 6 5.31 30.09 28.98
CA LYS A 6 6.65 30.19 28.38
C LYS A 6 6.98 29.02 27.41
N ARG A 7 6.56 27.81 27.75
CA ARG A 7 6.73 26.65 26.87
C ARG A 7 5.91 26.80 25.61
N GLN A 8 4.65 27.21 25.71
CA GLN A 8 3.78 27.45 24.57
C GLN A 8 4.41 28.47 23.61
N GLU A 9 4.83 29.63 24.11
CA GLU A 9 5.48 30.67 23.30
C GLU A 9 6.73 30.20 22.58
N VAL A 10 7.53 29.34 23.21
CA VAL A 10 8.72 28.75 22.59
C VAL A 10 8.33 27.88 21.41
N TYR A 11 7.32 27.02 21.53
CA TYR A 11 6.91 26.12 20.44
C TYR A 11 6.11 26.83 19.34
N GLU A 12 5.39 27.90 19.66
CA GLU A 12 4.79 28.79 18.65
C GLU A 12 5.88 29.44 17.78
N ARG A 13 6.96 29.97 18.37
CA ARG A 13 8.12 30.49 17.63
C ARG A 13 8.84 29.41 16.82
N VAL A 14 8.93 28.19 17.34
CA VAL A 14 9.44 27.06 16.57
C VAL A 14 8.58 26.82 15.33
N GLY A 15 7.25 26.86 15.46
CA GLY A 15 6.31 26.75 14.34
C GLY A 15 6.53 27.83 13.28
N GLU A 16 6.73 29.09 13.69
CA GLU A 16 7.06 30.19 12.78
C GLU A 16 8.36 29.94 12.01
N LEU A 17 9.39 29.41 12.67
CA LEU A 17 10.64 29.04 12.01
C LEU A 17 10.44 27.90 10.99
N LEU A 18 9.66 26.88 11.34
CA LEU A 18 9.35 25.74 10.46
C LEU A 18 8.51 26.15 9.24
N SER A 19 7.68 27.18 9.36
CA SER A 19 6.88 27.70 8.22
C SER A 19 7.73 28.38 7.14
N ARG A 20 8.97 28.73 7.45
CA ARG A 20 9.94 29.37 6.53
C ARG A 20 11.19 28.54 6.32
N TYR A 21 11.27 27.37 6.95
CA TYR A 21 12.48 26.54 6.92
C TYR A 21 12.77 26.01 5.51
N LYS A 22 14.02 26.16 5.09
CA LYS A 22 14.53 25.61 3.81
C LYS A 22 15.75 24.70 4.00
N SER A 23 16.63 25.05 4.92
CA SER A 23 17.86 24.30 5.17
C SER A 23 18.48 24.69 6.52
N GLY A 24 19.49 23.94 6.95
CA GLY A 24 20.23 24.19 8.17
C GLY A 24 19.76 23.36 9.37
N PRO A 25 20.35 23.58 10.55
CA PRO A 25 19.99 22.82 11.74
C PRO A 25 18.61 23.24 12.28
N LEU A 26 17.76 22.26 12.57
CA LEU A 26 16.50 22.51 13.27
C LEU A 26 16.74 23.01 14.71
N PRO A 27 15.81 23.81 15.28
CA PRO A 27 15.89 24.27 16.66
C PRO A 27 16.06 23.10 17.63
N LYS A 28 16.92 23.28 18.67
CA LYS A 28 17.12 22.24 19.68
C LYS A 28 15.84 21.86 20.38
N ALA A 29 14.98 22.84 20.68
CA ALA A 29 13.66 22.62 21.27
C ALA A 29 12.77 21.69 20.44
N PHE A 30 12.86 21.75 19.10
CA PHE A 30 12.14 20.86 18.22
C PHE A 30 12.70 19.43 18.23
N LYS A 31 14.01 19.29 18.28
CA LYS A 31 14.67 17.97 18.24
C LYS A 31 14.34 17.09 19.45
N ILE A 32 14.01 17.68 20.58
CA ILE A 32 13.70 16.94 21.81
C ILE A 32 12.22 16.54 21.91
N ILE A 33 11.35 17.08 21.06
CA ILE A 33 9.89 16.80 21.13
C ILE A 33 9.58 15.30 21.18
N PRO A 34 10.19 14.43 20.34
CA PRO A 34 9.87 12.99 20.37
C PRO A 34 10.16 12.30 21.71
N SER A 35 11.00 12.89 22.57
CA SER A 35 11.31 12.34 23.90
C SER A 35 10.37 12.83 25.00
N LEU A 36 9.50 13.77 24.69
CA LEU A 36 8.58 14.36 25.67
C LEU A 36 7.28 13.55 25.80
N PRO A 37 6.73 13.39 27.01
CA PRO A 37 5.49 12.62 27.21
C PRO A 37 4.30 13.15 26.37
N ALA A 38 4.14 14.47 26.29
CA ALA A 38 3.07 15.17 25.58
C ALA A 38 3.51 15.64 24.19
N TRP A 39 4.30 14.84 23.48
CA TRP A 39 4.87 15.23 22.19
C TRP A 39 3.81 15.59 21.14
N GLU A 40 2.64 14.95 21.17
CA GLU A 40 1.54 15.21 20.22
C GLU A 40 1.00 16.63 20.39
N ASP A 41 0.71 17.04 21.63
CA ASP A 41 0.22 18.40 21.94
C ASP A 41 1.27 19.47 21.55
N ILE A 42 2.53 19.16 21.80
CA ILE A 42 3.63 20.07 21.48
C ILE A 42 3.79 20.21 19.96
N VAL A 43 3.69 19.12 19.21
CA VAL A 43 3.70 19.18 17.72
C VAL A 43 2.53 20.02 17.23
N TYR A 44 1.34 19.87 17.81
CA TYR A 44 0.17 20.67 17.45
C TYR A 44 0.41 22.19 17.64
N ILE A 45 1.04 22.59 18.75
CA ILE A 45 1.40 24.00 18.99
C ILE A 45 2.32 24.56 17.91
N THR A 46 3.19 23.73 17.31
CA THR A 46 4.08 24.18 16.22
C THR A 46 3.37 24.37 14.88
N ASN A 47 2.05 24.18 14.82
CA ASN A 47 1.22 24.32 13.61
C ASN A 47 1.77 23.57 12.39
N PRO A 48 1.69 22.23 12.38
CA PRO A 48 2.28 21.40 11.28
C PRO A 48 1.73 21.72 9.90
N GLU A 49 0.51 22.24 9.80
CA GLU A 49 -0.11 22.63 8.54
C GLU A 49 0.73 23.67 7.79
N MET A 50 1.35 24.58 8.54
CA MET A 50 2.17 25.66 7.97
C MET A 50 3.62 25.26 7.70
N TRP A 51 4.08 24.07 8.08
CA TRP A 51 5.45 23.65 7.83
C TRP A 51 5.75 23.58 6.34
N THR A 52 6.94 24.00 5.96
CA THR A 52 7.43 23.79 4.59
C THR A 52 7.65 22.29 4.31
N PRO A 53 7.67 21.86 3.05
CA PRO A 53 8.05 20.48 2.70
C PRO A 53 9.43 20.08 3.23
N HIS A 54 10.38 21.01 3.28
CA HIS A 54 11.70 20.81 3.86
C HIS A 54 11.63 20.55 5.37
N ALA A 55 10.84 21.33 6.10
CA ALA A 55 10.60 21.12 7.52
C ALA A 55 9.91 19.78 7.79
N THR A 56 8.93 19.43 6.98
CA THR A 56 8.22 18.14 7.08
C THR A 56 9.16 16.95 6.89
N LEU A 57 10.06 17.00 5.91
CA LEU A 57 11.07 15.97 5.72
C LEU A 57 12.03 15.87 6.91
N ALA A 58 12.54 17.03 7.38
CA ALA A 58 13.46 17.06 8.51
C ALA A 58 12.79 16.56 9.79
N ALA A 59 11.55 16.96 10.04
CA ALA A 59 10.72 16.45 11.13
C ALA A 59 10.51 14.94 11.03
N THR A 60 10.10 14.44 9.88
CA THR A 60 9.88 13.01 9.64
C THR A 60 11.14 12.20 9.95
N ARG A 61 12.31 12.66 9.54
CA ARG A 61 13.59 12.00 9.86
C ARG A 61 13.86 11.89 11.35
N ILE A 62 13.55 12.94 12.12
CA ILE A 62 13.75 12.96 13.57
C ILE A 62 12.73 12.06 14.25
N PHE A 63 11.45 12.22 13.94
CA PHE A 63 10.37 11.48 14.61
C PHE A 63 10.46 9.98 14.32
N VAL A 64 10.65 9.57 13.07
CA VAL A 64 10.79 8.16 12.69
C VAL A 64 11.99 7.49 13.38
N SER A 65 13.08 8.23 13.59
CA SER A 65 14.28 7.68 14.23
C SER A 65 14.14 7.54 15.73
N ASN A 66 13.35 8.38 16.39
CA ASN A 66 13.26 8.45 17.84
C ASN A 66 11.98 7.86 18.45
N LEU A 67 10.87 7.85 17.70
CA LEU A 67 9.60 7.31 18.18
C LEU A 67 9.51 5.78 17.99
N LYS A 68 8.75 5.14 18.88
CA LYS A 68 8.34 3.75 18.72
C LYS A 68 7.33 3.61 17.56
N PRO A 69 7.15 2.41 16.95
CA PRO A 69 6.24 2.23 15.81
C PRO A 69 4.82 2.77 16.02
N ALA A 70 4.20 2.52 17.18
CA ALA A 70 2.87 3.02 17.47
C ALA A 70 2.80 4.56 17.56
N GLN A 71 3.85 5.19 18.05
CA GLN A 71 3.94 6.66 18.10
C GLN A 71 4.22 7.23 16.69
N CYS A 72 5.01 6.52 15.85
CA CYS A 72 5.18 6.91 14.45
C CYS A 72 3.86 6.86 13.68
N GLU A 73 3.03 5.84 13.92
CA GLU A 73 1.68 5.75 13.35
C GLU A 73 0.86 7.00 13.67
N ARG A 74 0.87 7.44 14.94
CA ARG A 74 0.20 8.69 15.36
C ARG A 74 0.77 9.92 14.67
N PHE A 75 2.10 10.05 14.57
CA PHE A 75 2.75 11.14 13.86
C PHE A 75 2.36 11.17 12.37
N TYR A 76 2.26 10.01 11.73
CA TYR A 76 1.85 9.95 10.33
C TYR A 76 0.41 10.37 10.13
N GLN A 77 -0.49 9.98 11.03
CA GLN A 77 -1.90 10.38 10.99
C GLN A 77 -2.08 11.89 11.27
N LEU A 78 -1.37 12.42 12.25
CA LEU A 78 -1.52 13.82 12.69
C LEU A 78 -0.86 14.83 11.74
N VAL A 79 0.20 14.45 11.05
CA VAL A 79 1.03 15.40 10.28
C VAL A 79 1.20 14.96 8.85
N LEU A 80 1.79 13.77 8.64
CA LEU A 80 2.33 13.43 7.33
C LEU A 80 1.25 13.14 6.29
N LEU A 81 0.19 12.44 6.68
CA LEU A 81 -0.90 12.06 5.77
C LEU A 81 -1.60 13.28 5.18
N ASP A 82 -2.00 14.22 6.01
CA ASP A 82 -2.69 15.43 5.57
C ASP A 82 -1.78 16.29 4.69
N LYS A 83 -0.53 16.48 5.08
CA LYS A 83 0.47 17.20 4.28
C LYS A 83 0.67 16.60 2.88
N ILE A 84 0.73 15.26 2.79
CA ILE A 84 0.84 14.57 1.50
C ILE A 84 -0.40 14.82 0.65
N ARG A 85 -1.59 14.66 1.24
CA ARG A 85 -2.86 14.82 0.52
C ARG A 85 -3.07 16.24 0.03
N ASP A 86 -2.78 17.22 0.88
CA ASP A 86 -2.95 18.64 0.53
C ASP A 86 -1.99 19.02 -0.60
N GLU A 87 -0.72 18.65 -0.54
CA GLU A 87 0.22 18.95 -1.62
C GLU A 87 -0.19 18.28 -2.95
N ILE A 88 -0.72 17.06 -2.92
CA ILE A 88 -1.22 16.40 -4.13
C ILE A 88 -2.49 17.07 -4.64
N ARG A 89 -3.38 17.51 -3.78
CA ARG A 89 -4.62 18.22 -4.17
C ARG A 89 -4.31 19.54 -4.85
N GLU A 90 -3.39 20.32 -4.28
CA GLU A 90 -3.00 21.62 -4.79
C GLU A 90 -2.16 21.52 -6.07
N ASN A 91 -1.09 20.74 -6.03
CA ASN A 91 -0.05 20.74 -7.05
C ASN A 91 -0.17 19.59 -8.05
N LYS A 92 -1.06 18.62 -7.81
CA LYS A 92 -1.20 17.37 -8.59
C LYS A 92 0.08 16.51 -8.63
N LYS A 93 1.03 16.79 -7.76
CA LYS A 93 2.32 16.11 -7.58
C LYS A 93 2.82 16.33 -6.17
N VAL A 94 3.85 15.60 -5.76
CA VAL A 94 4.59 15.87 -4.52
C VAL A 94 5.97 16.43 -4.84
N SER A 95 6.45 17.30 -3.96
CA SER A 95 7.83 17.80 -4.00
C SER A 95 8.81 16.66 -3.70
N TYR A 96 10.08 16.89 -4.09
CA TYR A 96 11.15 15.95 -3.74
C TYR A 96 11.22 15.69 -2.23
N GLN A 97 11.08 16.72 -1.42
CA GLN A 97 11.12 16.63 0.04
C GLN A 97 9.99 15.76 0.60
N MET A 98 8.78 15.95 0.09
CA MET A 98 7.64 15.13 0.51
C MET A 98 7.79 13.68 0.05
N TYR A 99 8.31 13.45 -1.17
CA TYR A 99 8.62 12.11 -1.66
C TYR A 99 9.63 11.40 -0.73
N GLU A 100 10.70 12.08 -0.31
CA GLU A 100 11.68 11.54 0.63
C GLU A 100 11.09 11.35 2.04
N ALA A 101 10.14 12.18 2.48
CA ALA A 101 9.41 11.99 3.74
C ALA A 101 8.56 10.72 3.72
N ILE A 102 7.81 10.48 2.63
CA ILE A 102 7.06 9.22 2.44
C ILE A 102 8.01 8.03 2.46
N LYS A 103 9.13 8.12 1.74
CA LYS A 103 10.15 7.07 1.70
C LYS A 103 10.73 6.79 3.09
N LYS A 104 11.03 7.84 3.87
CA LYS A 104 11.50 7.69 5.25
C LYS A 104 10.47 7.07 6.17
N SER A 105 9.18 7.34 5.96
CA SER A 105 8.12 6.77 6.80
C SER A 105 8.02 5.25 6.69
N ILE A 106 8.41 4.65 5.56
CA ILE A 106 8.44 3.20 5.34
C ILE A 106 9.50 2.49 6.20
N TYR A 107 10.44 3.22 6.79
CA TYR A 107 11.39 2.67 7.77
C TYR A 107 10.72 2.02 8.99
N LYS A 108 9.49 2.43 9.29
CA LYS A 108 8.60 1.79 10.26
C LYS A 108 7.39 1.22 9.52
N PRO A 109 7.53 0.04 8.84
CA PRO A 109 6.53 -0.44 7.88
C PRO A 109 5.13 -0.61 8.49
N ALA A 110 5.03 -1.15 9.70
CA ALA A 110 3.74 -1.30 10.38
C ALA A 110 3.05 0.05 10.62
N ALA A 111 3.81 1.06 11.05
CA ALA A 111 3.31 2.42 11.23
C ALA A 111 2.89 3.06 9.90
N PHE A 112 3.68 2.85 8.84
CA PHE A 112 3.37 3.34 7.50
C PHE A 112 2.04 2.77 6.97
N PHE A 113 1.86 1.46 7.06
CA PHE A 113 0.64 0.82 6.60
C PHE A 113 -0.58 1.30 7.39
N LYS A 114 -0.50 1.33 8.73
CA LYS A 114 -1.60 1.74 9.60
C LYS A 114 -1.86 3.24 9.61
N GLY A 115 -0.81 4.05 9.52
CA GLY A 115 -0.91 5.50 9.63
C GLY A 115 -1.12 6.23 8.30
N ILE A 116 -0.76 5.62 7.17
CA ILE A 116 -0.88 6.24 5.85
C ILE A 116 -1.72 5.38 4.90
N LEU A 117 -1.31 4.14 4.62
CA LEU A 117 -1.91 3.36 3.54
C LEU A 117 -3.36 2.95 3.83
N PHE A 118 -3.63 2.36 4.99
CA PHE A 118 -4.97 1.90 5.32
C PHE A 118 -5.97 3.05 5.48
N PRO A 119 -5.66 4.16 6.17
CA PRO A 119 -6.55 5.32 6.21
C PRO A 119 -6.87 5.89 4.83
N LEU A 120 -5.92 5.85 3.90
CA LEU A 120 -6.18 6.22 2.51
C LEU A 120 -7.20 5.28 1.84
N CYS A 121 -7.11 3.98 2.09
CA CYS A 121 -8.02 2.99 1.50
C CYS A 121 -9.42 3.00 2.14
N ASP A 122 -9.50 3.15 3.47
CA ASP A 122 -10.76 3.12 4.23
C ASP A 122 -11.60 4.41 4.04
N GLY A 123 -10.96 5.54 3.84
CA GLY A 123 -11.63 6.86 3.83
C GLY A 123 -12.43 7.19 2.57
N GLY A 124 -12.48 6.33 1.56
CA GLY A 124 -13.30 6.47 0.34
C GLY A 124 -13.01 7.69 -0.56
N GLY A 125 -12.15 8.61 -0.14
CA GLY A 125 -11.85 9.87 -0.84
C GLY A 125 -10.49 9.92 -1.52
N VAL A 126 -9.83 8.79 -1.70
CA VAL A 126 -8.51 8.72 -2.36
C VAL A 126 -8.67 8.66 -3.87
N THR A 127 -7.94 9.53 -4.54
CA THR A 127 -7.84 9.51 -5.99
C THR A 127 -6.82 8.48 -6.46
N LEU A 128 -7.00 7.95 -7.68
CA LEU A 128 -6.00 7.07 -8.30
C LEU A 128 -4.63 7.76 -8.43
N LYS A 129 -4.62 9.08 -8.53
CA LYS A 129 -3.38 9.87 -8.60
C LYS A 129 -2.62 9.86 -7.28
N GLU A 130 -3.31 10.06 -6.15
CA GLU A 130 -2.72 9.92 -4.81
C GLU A 130 -2.15 8.51 -4.62
N ALA A 131 -2.95 7.49 -4.96
CA ALA A 131 -2.52 6.11 -4.88
C ALA A 131 -1.31 5.79 -5.77
N ALA A 132 -1.26 6.32 -6.98
CA ALA A 132 -0.13 6.14 -7.90
C ALA A 132 1.15 6.80 -7.39
N ILE A 133 1.07 7.99 -6.81
CA ILE A 133 2.23 8.69 -6.24
C ILE A 133 2.79 7.90 -5.05
N ILE A 134 1.94 7.55 -4.08
CA ILE A 134 2.37 6.79 -2.90
C ILE A 134 2.85 5.39 -3.30
N GLY A 135 2.14 4.74 -4.22
CA GLY A 135 2.51 3.45 -4.78
C GLY A 135 3.87 3.47 -5.47
N SER A 136 4.25 4.57 -6.12
CA SER A 136 5.57 4.72 -6.74
C SER A 136 6.71 4.69 -5.72
N VAL A 137 6.47 5.19 -4.51
CA VAL A 137 7.44 5.10 -3.40
C VAL A 137 7.51 3.67 -2.87
N ILE A 138 6.36 3.05 -2.62
CA ILE A 138 6.28 1.65 -2.17
C ILE A 138 7.00 0.72 -3.14
N ALA A 139 6.83 0.91 -4.45
CA ALA A 139 7.48 0.09 -5.47
C ALA A 139 9.02 0.12 -5.37
N LYS A 140 9.60 1.26 -5.02
CA LYS A 140 11.06 1.47 -4.98
C LYS A 140 11.73 1.09 -3.67
N VAL A 141 10.99 1.02 -2.56
CA VAL A 141 11.54 0.73 -1.23
C VAL A 141 11.40 -0.74 -0.91
N SER A 142 12.45 -1.36 -0.37
CA SER A 142 12.35 -2.71 0.19
C SER A 142 11.54 -2.69 1.48
N ILE A 143 10.62 -3.64 1.62
CA ILE A 143 9.75 -3.79 2.80
C ILE A 143 9.92 -5.21 3.31
N PRO A 144 10.04 -5.45 4.62
CA PRO A 144 10.12 -6.81 5.16
C PRO A 144 8.89 -7.64 4.76
N VAL A 145 9.11 -8.89 4.36
CA VAL A 145 8.09 -9.78 3.77
C VAL A 145 6.84 -9.91 4.66
N LEU A 146 7.04 -10.09 5.97
CA LEU A 146 5.92 -10.24 6.91
C LEU A 146 5.02 -9.00 6.98
N HIS A 147 5.60 -7.81 6.89
CA HIS A 147 4.81 -6.57 6.83
C HIS A 147 4.05 -6.43 5.51
N SER A 148 4.66 -6.77 4.38
CA SER A 148 3.99 -6.81 3.08
C SER A 148 2.87 -7.83 3.05
N ALA A 149 3.08 -9.02 3.61
CA ALA A 149 2.06 -10.06 3.72
C ALA A 149 0.87 -9.63 4.58
N ALA A 150 1.14 -9.01 5.74
CA ALA A 150 0.09 -8.48 6.60
C ALA A 150 -0.70 -7.34 5.93
N ALA A 151 -0.01 -6.47 5.19
CA ALA A 151 -0.65 -5.41 4.43
C ALA A 151 -1.55 -5.96 3.31
N LEU A 152 -1.08 -6.94 2.55
CA LEU A 152 -1.87 -7.61 1.51
C LEU A 152 -3.10 -8.31 2.10
N LEU A 153 -2.94 -9.00 3.24
CA LEU A 153 -4.05 -9.64 3.94
C LEU A 153 -5.13 -8.61 4.30
N ARG A 154 -4.74 -7.49 4.90
CA ARG A 154 -5.67 -6.43 5.26
C ARG A 154 -6.33 -5.77 4.04
N LEU A 155 -5.58 -5.49 2.98
CA LEU A 155 -6.12 -4.94 1.74
C LEU A 155 -7.10 -5.90 1.04
N ALA A 156 -6.85 -7.21 1.13
CA ALA A 156 -7.75 -8.23 0.57
C ALA A 156 -9.10 -8.32 1.30
N GLU A 157 -9.14 -7.94 2.59
CA GLU A 157 -10.36 -7.90 3.41
C GLU A 157 -11.18 -6.60 3.21
N MET A 158 -10.57 -5.55 2.65
CA MET A 158 -11.23 -4.27 2.43
C MET A 158 -12.19 -4.33 1.24
N GLU A 159 -13.18 -3.43 1.23
CA GLU A 159 -14.00 -3.23 0.06
C GLU A 159 -13.16 -2.83 -1.16
N TYR A 160 -13.59 -3.28 -2.33
CA TYR A 160 -12.91 -2.97 -3.58
C TYR A 160 -12.97 -1.47 -3.89
N THR A 161 -11.78 -0.90 -4.08
CA THR A 161 -11.61 0.41 -4.71
C THR A 161 -10.47 0.34 -5.73
N GLY A 162 -10.45 1.28 -6.69
CA GLY A 162 -9.33 1.37 -7.64
C GLY A 162 -7.97 1.52 -6.94
N PRO A 163 -7.84 2.44 -5.96
CA PRO A 163 -6.64 2.56 -5.14
C PRO A 163 -6.21 1.28 -4.42
N THR A 164 -7.15 0.58 -3.78
CA THR A 164 -6.86 -0.70 -3.10
C THR A 164 -6.29 -1.73 -4.07
N SER A 165 -6.90 -1.88 -5.24
CA SER A 165 -6.42 -2.79 -6.29
C SER A 165 -5.03 -2.41 -6.80
N LEU A 166 -4.75 -1.12 -6.94
CA LEU A 166 -3.43 -0.62 -7.33
C LEU A 166 -2.36 -0.96 -6.30
N PHE A 167 -2.65 -0.77 -5.00
CA PHE A 167 -1.70 -1.13 -3.94
C PHE A 167 -1.46 -2.63 -3.85
N ILE A 168 -2.51 -3.46 -3.99
CA ILE A 168 -2.37 -4.92 -4.07
C ILE A 168 -1.42 -5.28 -5.22
N ARG A 169 -1.63 -4.74 -6.43
CA ARG A 169 -0.76 -5.00 -7.57
C ARG A 169 0.69 -4.64 -7.29
N ILE A 170 0.95 -3.46 -6.74
CA ILE A 170 2.31 -2.98 -6.44
C ILE A 170 3.02 -3.87 -5.42
N LEU A 171 2.31 -4.31 -4.37
CA LEU A 171 2.88 -5.20 -3.37
C LEU A 171 3.15 -6.61 -3.93
N LEU A 172 2.29 -7.12 -4.82
CA LEU A 172 2.51 -8.39 -5.52
C LEU A 172 3.70 -8.31 -6.48
N ASP A 173 3.91 -7.17 -7.14
CA ASP A 173 5.04 -6.95 -8.05
C ASP A 173 6.40 -6.97 -7.33
N LYS A 174 6.44 -6.85 -6.02
CA LYS A 174 7.67 -7.02 -5.23
C LYS A 174 8.18 -8.47 -5.21
N LYS A 175 7.39 -9.45 -5.60
CA LYS A 175 7.75 -10.87 -5.74
C LYS A 175 8.27 -11.51 -4.44
N TYR A 176 7.76 -11.07 -3.31
CA TYR A 176 8.13 -11.68 -2.03
C TYR A 176 7.53 -13.08 -1.88
N ALA A 177 8.25 -13.98 -1.20
CA ALA A 177 7.70 -15.26 -0.80
C ALA A 177 6.63 -15.06 0.29
N LEU A 178 5.37 -15.04 -0.11
CA LEU A 178 4.25 -14.78 0.76
C LEU A 178 3.82 -16.06 1.50
N PRO A 179 3.38 -15.97 2.77
CA PRO A 179 2.75 -17.09 3.46
C PRO A 179 1.50 -17.57 2.73
N TYR A 180 1.25 -18.87 2.71
CA TYR A 180 0.05 -19.45 2.06
C TYR A 180 -1.26 -18.84 2.56
N LYS A 181 -1.35 -18.48 3.85
CA LYS A 181 -2.51 -17.76 4.38
C LYS A 181 -2.81 -16.47 3.61
N THR A 182 -1.78 -15.73 3.21
CA THR A 182 -1.93 -14.50 2.43
C THR A 182 -2.35 -14.81 1.00
N ILE A 183 -1.77 -15.86 0.39
CA ILE A 183 -2.15 -16.34 -0.94
C ILE A 183 -3.64 -16.74 -0.95
N ASP A 184 -4.06 -17.55 0.02
CA ASP A 184 -5.46 -18.01 0.13
C ASP A 184 -6.44 -16.85 0.32
N ALA A 185 -6.06 -15.85 1.12
CA ALA A 185 -6.88 -14.63 1.28
C ALA A 185 -6.99 -13.82 -0.02
N LEU A 186 -5.93 -13.74 -0.81
CA LEU A 186 -5.95 -13.08 -2.12
C LEU A 186 -6.82 -13.86 -3.12
N VAL A 187 -6.76 -15.18 -3.13
CA VAL A 187 -7.67 -16.01 -3.94
C VAL A 187 -9.12 -15.69 -3.57
N TYR A 188 -9.44 -15.69 -2.29
CA TYR A 188 -10.78 -15.36 -1.82
C TYR A 188 -11.20 -13.93 -2.22
N HIS A 189 -10.29 -12.97 -2.09
CA HIS A 189 -10.50 -11.58 -2.53
C HIS A 189 -10.92 -11.49 -4.00
N PHE A 190 -10.29 -12.25 -4.89
CA PHE A 190 -10.68 -12.26 -6.29
C PHE A 190 -11.98 -13.03 -6.52
N LEU A 191 -12.16 -14.21 -5.90
CA LEU A 191 -13.32 -15.06 -6.09
C LEU A 191 -14.65 -14.44 -5.62
N GLN A 192 -14.62 -13.52 -4.66
CA GLN A 192 -15.84 -12.81 -4.25
C GLN A 192 -16.56 -12.07 -5.39
N PHE A 193 -15.86 -11.75 -6.48
CA PHE A 193 -16.40 -11.11 -7.68
C PHE A 193 -16.88 -12.10 -8.75
N ALA A 194 -16.91 -13.39 -8.46
CA ALA A 194 -17.56 -14.38 -9.31
C ALA A 194 -19.07 -14.10 -9.43
N ASP A 195 -19.68 -13.52 -8.40
CA ASP A 195 -21.03 -12.98 -8.47
C ASP A 195 -21.02 -11.62 -9.20
N LYS A 196 -21.68 -11.56 -10.36
CA LYS A 196 -21.80 -10.33 -11.17
C LYS A 196 -22.47 -9.18 -10.43
N SER A 197 -23.26 -9.45 -9.39
CA SER A 197 -23.91 -8.41 -8.58
C SER A 197 -22.89 -7.54 -7.83
N ARG A 198 -21.71 -8.07 -7.54
CA ARG A 198 -20.60 -7.38 -6.86
C ARG A 198 -19.68 -6.60 -7.79
N GLY A 199 -19.88 -6.64 -9.10
CA GLY A 199 -19.15 -5.82 -10.05
C GLY A 199 -19.40 -4.32 -9.79
N VAL A 200 -18.34 -3.51 -9.96
CA VAL A 200 -18.34 -2.08 -9.61
C VAL A 200 -18.60 -1.20 -10.83
N GLU A 201 -18.20 -1.65 -12.01
CA GLU A 201 -18.31 -0.87 -13.24
C GLU A 201 -19.60 -1.20 -14.01
N VAL A 202 -20.37 -0.15 -14.28
CA VAL A 202 -21.55 -0.25 -15.14
C VAL A 202 -21.18 0.28 -16.51
N THR A 203 -21.04 -0.60 -17.50
CA THR A 203 -20.78 -0.18 -18.87
C THR A 203 -22.04 0.46 -19.47
N ARG A 204 -22.04 1.78 -19.65
CA ARG A 204 -23.07 2.48 -20.40
C ARG A 204 -22.82 2.27 -21.89
N THR A 205 -23.72 1.57 -22.55
CA THR A 205 -23.70 1.52 -24.02
C THR A 205 -24.27 2.82 -24.60
N ARG A 206 -23.89 3.14 -25.85
CA ARG A 206 -24.36 4.32 -26.59
C ARG A 206 -25.89 4.41 -26.71
N ALA A 207 -26.60 3.31 -26.50
CA ALA A 207 -28.06 3.20 -26.51
C ALA A 207 -28.72 3.45 -25.15
N GLY A 208 -28.00 3.86 -24.11
CA GLY A 208 -28.55 4.13 -22.78
C GLY A 208 -28.88 2.87 -21.96
N VAL A 209 -28.64 1.67 -22.48
CA VAL A 209 -28.86 0.41 -21.77
C VAL A 209 -27.74 0.23 -20.74
N VAL A 210 -28.12 0.02 -19.48
CA VAL A 210 -27.19 -0.34 -18.41
C VAL A 210 -26.61 -1.72 -18.73
N GLY A 211 -25.33 -1.77 -19.12
CA GLY A 211 -24.64 -3.02 -19.38
C GLY A 211 -24.38 -3.85 -18.11
N GLU A 212 -23.93 -5.07 -18.28
CA GLU A 212 -23.52 -5.93 -17.18
C GLU A 212 -22.46 -5.24 -16.31
N ARG A 213 -22.57 -5.40 -14.99
CA ARG A 213 -21.54 -4.97 -14.05
C ARG A 213 -20.28 -5.81 -14.29
N ARG A 214 -19.17 -5.16 -14.57
CA ARG A 214 -17.86 -5.79 -14.78
C ARG A 214 -16.83 -5.15 -13.89
N MET A 215 -15.79 -5.88 -13.57
CA MET A 215 -14.66 -5.35 -12.82
C MET A 215 -13.78 -4.44 -13.70
N PRO A 216 -13.25 -3.34 -13.13
CA PRO A 216 -12.37 -2.42 -13.85
C PRO A 216 -11.06 -3.05 -14.30
N VAL A 217 -10.37 -2.41 -15.26
CA VAL A 217 -9.07 -2.85 -15.77
C VAL A 217 -8.02 -3.05 -14.67
N LEU A 218 -8.00 -2.18 -13.66
CA LEU A 218 -7.06 -2.30 -12.52
C LEU A 218 -7.22 -3.62 -11.76
N TRP A 219 -8.45 -4.11 -11.61
CA TRP A 219 -8.71 -5.39 -10.98
C TRP A 219 -8.13 -6.55 -11.81
N HIS A 220 -8.36 -6.53 -13.13
CA HIS A 220 -7.80 -7.54 -14.04
C HIS A 220 -6.27 -7.51 -14.06
N GLN A 221 -5.66 -6.32 -14.01
CA GLN A 221 -4.21 -6.18 -13.91
C GLN A 221 -3.67 -6.76 -12.59
N SER A 222 -4.37 -6.55 -11.47
CA SER A 222 -3.99 -7.12 -10.18
C SER A 222 -4.06 -8.64 -10.19
N LEU A 223 -5.13 -9.21 -10.79
CA LEU A 223 -5.30 -10.66 -10.95
C LEU A 223 -4.22 -11.24 -11.89
N LEU A 224 -3.87 -10.54 -12.96
CA LEU A 224 -2.81 -10.99 -13.88
C LEU A 224 -1.46 -11.05 -13.15
N VAL A 225 -1.10 -10.01 -12.41
CA VAL A 225 0.16 -9.99 -11.64
C VAL A 225 0.15 -11.09 -10.58
N PHE A 226 -0.97 -11.31 -9.90
CA PHE A 226 -1.12 -12.40 -8.94
C PHE A 226 -0.89 -13.76 -9.59
N ALA A 227 -1.52 -14.04 -10.73
CA ALA A 227 -1.31 -15.28 -11.48
C ALA A 227 0.14 -15.44 -11.94
N GLN A 228 0.75 -14.40 -12.49
CA GLN A 228 2.13 -14.44 -12.98
C GLN A 228 3.16 -14.72 -11.87
N ARG A 229 2.93 -14.18 -10.66
CA ARG A 229 3.93 -14.24 -9.57
C ARG A 229 3.75 -15.45 -8.66
N TYR A 230 2.50 -15.92 -8.48
CA TYR A 230 2.15 -16.86 -7.41
C TYR A 230 1.40 -18.11 -7.90
N LYS A 231 1.38 -18.38 -9.22
CA LYS A 231 0.71 -19.57 -9.78
C LYS A 231 1.19 -20.91 -9.20
N SER A 232 2.46 -21.01 -8.83
CA SER A 232 3.02 -22.21 -8.21
C SER A 232 2.61 -22.39 -6.75
N ASP A 233 2.17 -21.30 -6.10
CA ASP A 233 1.68 -21.31 -4.72
C ASP A 233 0.17 -21.59 -4.62
N LEU A 234 -0.51 -21.74 -5.77
CA LEU A 234 -1.94 -22.05 -5.85
C LEU A 234 -2.18 -23.55 -5.91
N THR A 235 -3.23 -24.01 -5.24
CA THR A 235 -3.71 -25.40 -5.42
C THR A 235 -4.39 -25.57 -6.78
N PRO A 236 -4.52 -26.81 -7.30
CA PRO A 236 -5.26 -27.10 -8.55
C PRO A 236 -6.70 -26.55 -8.49
N ASP A 237 -7.39 -26.72 -7.35
CA ASP A 237 -8.76 -26.23 -7.16
C ASP A 237 -8.83 -24.71 -7.21
N GLN A 238 -7.86 -24.01 -6.62
CA GLN A 238 -7.77 -22.54 -6.67
C GLN A 238 -7.54 -22.04 -8.10
N LYS A 239 -6.66 -22.70 -8.86
CA LYS A 239 -6.44 -22.38 -10.28
C LYS A 239 -7.72 -22.57 -11.10
N SER A 240 -8.42 -23.69 -10.89
CA SER A 240 -9.71 -23.97 -11.56
C SER A 240 -10.75 -22.90 -11.25
N ALA A 241 -10.92 -22.55 -9.97
CA ALA A 241 -11.85 -21.52 -9.55
C ALA A 241 -11.55 -20.15 -10.15
N LEU A 242 -10.25 -19.75 -10.21
CA LEU A 242 -9.84 -18.52 -10.87
C LEU A 242 -10.05 -18.54 -12.40
N LEU A 243 -9.89 -19.71 -13.05
CA LEU A 243 -10.22 -19.86 -14.46
C LEU A 243 -11.72 -19.71 -14.73
N ASP A 244 -12.58 -20.19 -13.84
CA ASP A 244 -14.02 -19.97 -13.95
C ASP A 244 -14.39 -18.50 -13.68
N LEU A 245 -13.73 -17.85 -12.72
CA LEU A 245 -13.90 -16.44 -12.44
C LEU A 245 -13.67 -15.55 -13.68
N ILE A 246 -12.59 -15.77 -14.43
CA ILE A 246 -12.27 -14.96 -15.63
C ILE A 246 -13.25 -15.21 -16.79
N ARG A 247 -13.99 -16.34 -16.79
CA ARG A 247 -15.11 -16.56 -17.71
C ARG A 247 -16.31 -15.65 -17.38
N VAL A 248 -16.49 -15.33 -16.10
CA VAL A 248 -17.55 -14.43 -15.63
C VAL A 248 -17.14 -12.98 -15.80
N GLN A 249 -15.93 -12.64 -15.33
CA GLN A 249 -15.35 -11.29 -15.39
C GLN A 249 -14.41 -11.17 -16.61
N ARG A 250 -14.99 -11.06 -17.80
CA ARG A 250 -14.23 -11.06 -19.06
C ARG A 250 -13.54 -9.73 -19.31
N HIS A 251 -12.30 -9.81 -19.79
CA HIS A 251 -11.54 -8.70 -20.35
C HIS A 251 -10.72 -9.14 -21.56
N ALA A 252 -11.10 -8.70 -22.75
CA ALA A 252 -10.58 -9.21 -24.03
C ALA A 252 -9.04 -9.19 -24.13
N GLY A 253 -8.39 -8.17 -23.60
CA GLY A 253 -6.93 -8.02 -23.69
C GLY A 253 -6.13 -8.65 -22.57
N ILE A 254 -6.75 -8.99 -21.41
CA ILE A 254 -6.01 -9.47 -20.22
C ILE A 254 -6.39 -10.94 -19.89
N GLU A 255 -7.63 -11.34 -20.14
CA GLU A 255 -8.10 -12.70 -19.87
C GLU A 255 -7.22 -13.79 -20.50
N PRO A 256 -6.81 -13.71 -21.78
CA PRO A 256 -5.98 -14.73 -22.40
C PRO A 256 -4.64 -14.94 -21.66
N GLU A 257 -4.04 -13.84 -21.18
CA GLU A 257 -2.78 -13.89 -20.43
C GLU A 257 -2.98 -14.55 -19.05
N ILE A 258 -4.03 -14.18 -18.33
CA ILE A 258 -4.36 -14.81 -17.03
C ILE A 258 -4.60 -16.31 -17.23
N ARG A 259 -5.35 -16.68 -18.27
CA ARG A 259 -5.62 -18.08 -18.62
C ARG A 259 -4.33 -18.86 -18.89
N ARG A 260 -3.44 -18.29 -19.70
CA ARG A 260 -2.14 -18.90 -20.01
C ARG A 260 -1.33 -19.14 -18.73
N GLU A 261 -1.24 -18.13 -17.84
CA GLU A 261 -0.47 -18.25 -16.60
C GLU A 261 -1.04 -19.31 -15.66
N LEU A 262 -2.37 -19.34 -15.47
CA LEU A 262 -3.02 -20.30 -14.58
C LEU A 262 -3.03 -21.74 -15.12
N SER A 263 -2.95 -21.91 -16.45
CA SER A 263 -2.94 -23.23 -17.10
C SER A 263 -1.54 -23.83 -17.21
N THR A 264 -0.49 -23.10 -16.82
CA THR A 264 0.90 -23.53 -16.94
C THR A 264 1.59 -23.58 -15.58
N GLY A 265 2.57 -24.49 -15.47
CA GLY A 265 3.40 -24.64 -14.28
C GLY A 265 2.78 -25.51 -13.20
N GLU A 266 3.60 -25.87 -12.23
CA GLU A 266 3.25 -26.70 -11.08
C GLU A 266 2.24 -26.02 -10.18
N SER A 267 1.57 -26.82 -9.35
CA SER A 267 0.62 -26.33 -8.35
C SER A 267 1.06 -26.75 -6.96
N ARG A 268 0.67 -25.97 -5.97
CA ARG A 268 0.90 -26.31 -4.56
C ARG A 268 0.22 -27.62 -4.21
N GLY A 269 1.00 -28.58 -3.69
CA GLY A 269 0.49 -29.90 -3.25
C GLY A 269 0.38 -30.94 -4.36
N GLU A 270 0.78 -30.64 -5.60
CA GLU A 270 1.01 -31.66 -6.60
C GLU A 270 2.25 -32.46 -6.25
N MET A 271 2.09 -33.78 -6.05
CA MET A 271 3.24 -34.70 -5.93
C MET A 271 3.87 -34.78 -7.31
N LEU A 272 5.15 -34.43 -7.41
CA LEU A 272 5.92 -34.75 -8.60
C LEU A 272 5.89 -36.26 -8.78
N PRO A 273 5.66 -36.79 -9.99
CA PRO A 273 5.87 -38.19 -10.25
C PRO A 273 7.31 -38.52 -9.89
N GLU A 274 7.50 -39.55 -9.08
CA GLU A 274 8.84 -40.07 -8.79
C GLU A 274 9.58 -40.27 -10.12
N PRO A 275 10.85 -39.80 -10.21
CA PRO A 275 11.64 -40.08 -11.40
C PRO A 275 11.64 -41.60 -11.57
N LEU A 276 11.25 -42.08 -12.73
CA LEU A 276 11.39 -43.49 -13.09
C LEU A 276 12.87 -43.83 -12.88
N GLU A 277 13.14 -44.71 -11.92
CA GLU A 277 14.46 -45.30 -11.76
C GLU A 277 14.74 -45.95 -13.15
N GLU A 278 15.65 -45.37 -13.89
CA GLU A 278 16.21 -46.06 -15.05
C GLU A 278 16.88 -47.29 -14.47
N ASP A 279 16.25 -48.44 -14.67
CA ASP A 279 16.86 -49.75 -14.44
C ASP A 279 18.12 -49.83 -15.31
N ASP A 280 19.26 -49.48 -14.72
CA ASP A 280 20.56 -49.77 -15.25
C ASP A 280 20.78 -51.31 -15.23
N ASP A 281 20.01 -52.00 -16.07
CA ASP A 281 20.25 -53.39 -16.34
C ASP A 281 21.39 -53.49 -17.38
N MET A 282 22.59 -53.13 -16.91
CA MET A 282 23.83 -53.48 -17.59
C MET A 282 24.30 -54.80 -17.08
N SER A 283 23.68 -55.83 -17.58
CA SER A 283 24.26 -57.20 -17.55
C SER A 283 25.28 -57.37 -18.65
N ILE A 284 26.53 -57.67 -18.25
CA ILE A 284 27.66 -58.31 -18.93
C ILE A 284 28.60 -57.39 -19.70
#